data_6a1e9c40a6106ced8e69b3b86b75c981
#
_entry.id   6a1e9c40a6106ced8e69b3b86b75c981
#
_cell.length_a   1.000
_cell.length_b   1.000
_cell.length_c   1.000
_cell.angle_alpha   90.00
_cell.angle_beta   90.00
_cell.angle_gamma   90.00
#
_symmetry.space_group_name_H-M   'P 1'
#
loop_
_entity.id
_entity.type
_entity.pdbx_description
1 polymer ?
#
loop_
_entity_poly.entity_id
_entity_poly.type
_entity_poly.pdbx_seq_one_letter_code
_entity_poly.pdbx_strand_id
1 'polypeptide(L)'
;MNIESTDRSEAFALFTQAAERYCLGLSNSAMRSYALKYLTFLQARAQGAEQEEPKNGRASSFDCVLIRSYLTKLYRDMLDTRSDQAA
;
A
#
# COMPACT_ATOMS: atom_id res chain seq x y z
N MET A 1 20.21 -2.51 20.74
CA MET A 1 18.80 -2.55 20.37
C MET A 1 18.57 -1.82 19.06
N ASN A 2 17.80 -2.40 18.20
CA ASN A 2 17.56 -1.80 16.90
C ASN A 2 16.18 -1.13 16.85
N ILE A 3 16.15 0.12 17.25
CA ILE A 3 14.90 0.89 17.33
C ILE A 3 14.31 1.10 15.94
N GLU A 4 15.17 1.31 14.95
CA GLU A 4 14.69 1.52 13.59
C GLU A 4 13.96 0.30 13.04
N SER A 5 14.46 -0.89 13.31
CA SER A 5 13.81 -2.11 12.86
C SER A 5 12.43 -2.25 13.49
N THR A 6 12.32 -1.95 14.76
CA THR A 6 11.05 -2.01 15.48
C THR A 6 10.06 -1.02 14.89
N ASP A 7 10.53 0.20 14.65
CA ASP A 7 9.68 1.24 14.06
C ASP A 7 9.19 0.85 12.66
N ARG A 8 10.07 0.23 11.87
CA ARG A 8 9.71 -0.20 10.53
C ARG A 8 8.66 -1.30 10.57
N SER A 9 8.83 -2.27 11.45
CA SER A 9 7.86 -3.35 11.58
C SER A 9 6.51 -2.81 12.00
N GLU A 10 6.51 -1.88 12.94
CA GLU A 10 5.29 -1.27 13.41
C GLU A 10 4.63 -0.44 12.30
N ALA A 11 5.42 0.35 11.59
CA ALA A 11 4.90 1.16 10.49
C ALA A 11 4.31 0.27 9.40
N PHE A 12 4.98 -0.84 9.09
CA PHE A 12 4.50 -1.78 8.09
C PHE A 12 3.17 -2.41 8.51
N ALA A 13 3.06 -2.79 9.78
CA ALA A 13 1.83 -3.37 10.30
C ALA A 13 0.68 -2.37 10.27
N LEU A 14 0.95 -1.13 10.64
CA LEU A 14 -0.06 -0.08 10.63
C LEU A 14 -0.49 0.25 9.20
N PHE A 15 0.46 0.30 8.29
CA PHE A 15 0.15 0.51 6.88
C PHE A 15 -0.75 -0.61 6.36
N THR A 16 -0.38 -1.86 6.66
CA THR A 16 -1.16 -3.01 6.22
C THR A 16 -2.59 -2.95 6.75
N GLN A 17 -2.75 -2.63 8.03
CA GLN A 17 -4.09 -2.55 8.62
C GLN A 17 -4.93 -1.46 7.97
N ALA A 18 -4.36 -0.29 7.79
CA ALA A 18 -5.10 0.83 7.19
C ALA A 18 -5.44 0.53 5.74
N ALA A 19 -4.50 -0.04 4.99
CA ALA A 19 -4.71 -0.35 3.58
C ALA A 19 -5.75 -1.45 3.40
N GLU A 20 -5.71 -2.50 4.25
CA GLU A 20 -6.69 -3.57 4.18
C GLU A 20 -8.09 -3.05 4.49
N ARG A 21 -8.19 -2.19 5.49
CA ARG A 21 -9.48 -1.60 5.84
C ARG A 21 -10.06 -0.84 4.66
N TYR A 22 -9.22 -0.07 3.98
CA TYR A 22 -9.65 0.66 2.80
C TYR A 22 -10.11 -0.29 1.70
N CYS A 23 -9.30 -1.31 1.40
CA CYS A 23 -9.63 -2.26 0.34
C CYS A 23 -10.92 -3.00 0.62
N LEU A 24 -11.07 -3.51 1.83
CA LEU A 24 -12.24 -4.30 2.19
C LEU A 24 -13.49 -3.44 2.30
N GLY A 25 -13.32 -2.13 2.46
CA GLY A 25 -14.45 -1.20 2.49
C GLY A 25 -15.01 -0.88 1.12
N LEU A 26 -14.31 -1.26 0.05
CA LEU A 26 -14.80 -1.01 -1.30
C LEU A 26 -15.92 -1.98 -1.62
N SER A 27 -17.09 -1.44 -2.00
CA SER A 27 -18.25 -2.28 -2.29
C SER A 27 -18.18 -2.94 -3.66
N ASN A 28 -17.49 -2.32 -4.60
CA ASN A 28 -17.34 -2.86 -5.95
C ASN A 28 -16.27 -3.95 -5.95
N SER A 29 -16.66 -5.17 -6.37
CA SER A 29 -15.77 -6.31 -6.29
C SER A 29 -14.55 -6.18 -7.21
N ALA A 30 -14.71 -5.54 -8.36
CA ALA A 30 -13.58 -5.34 -9.28
C ALA A 30 -12.58 -4.38 -8.67
N MET A 31 -13.05 -3.29 -8.07
CA MET A 31 -12.18 -2.35 -7.39
C MET A 31 -11.48 -2.99 -6.20
N ARG A 32 -12.22 -3.75 -5.41
CA ARG A 32 -11.66 -4.43 -4.24
C ARG A 32 -10.56 -5.40 -4.65
N SER A 33 -10.81 -6.16 -5.70
CA SER A 33 -9.83 -7.12 -6.21
C SER A 33 -8.55 -6.40 -6.64
N TYR A 34 -8.68 -5.32 -7.39
CA TYR A 34 -7.53 -4.55 -7.83
C TYR A 34 -6.78 -3.95 -6.64
N ALA A 35 -7.53 -3.40 -5.68
CA ALA A 35 -6.92 -2.75 -4.52
C ALA A 35 -6.10 -3.74 -3.70
N LEU A 36 -6.61 -4.96 -3.50
CA LEU A 36 -5.89 -5.97 -2.76
C LEU A 36 -4.61 -6.39 -3.48
N LYS A 37 -4.66 -6.49 -4.80
CA LYS A 37 -3.47 -6.80 -5.58
C LYS A 37 -2.44 -5.69 -5.50
N TYR A 38 -2.90 -4.44 -5.55
CA TYR A 38 -1.99 -3.32 -5.46
C TYR A 38 -1.37 -3.21 -4.06
N LEU A 39 -2.16 -3.52 -3.03
CA LEU A 39 -1.63 -3.59 -1.67
C LEU A 39 -0.50 -4.62 -1.57
N THR A 40 -0.71 -5.81 -2.14
CA THR A 40 0.32 -6.84 -2.14
C THR A 40 1.58 -6.35 -2.85
N PHE A 41 1.40 -5.63 -3.96
CA PHE A 41 2.52 -5.05 -4.70
C PHE A 41 3.31 -4.07 -3.81
N LEU A 42 2.61 -3.20 -3.09
CA LEU A 42 3.29 -2.24 -2.21
C LEU A 42 3.96 -2.93 -1.02
N GLN A 43 3.35 -3.97 -0.48
CA GLN A 43 3.97 -4.73 0.61
C GLN A 43 5.26 -5.39 0.16
N ALA A 44 5.26 -5.95 -1.04
CA ALA A 44 6.47 -6.55 -1.59
C ALA A 44 7.56 -5.49 -1.78
N ARG A 45 7.16 -4.32 -2.27
CA ARG A 45 8.09 -3.21 -2.47
C ARG A 45 8.71 -2.77 -1.15
N ALA A 46 7.91 -2.73 -0.10
CA ALA A 46 8.39 -2.34 1.23
C ALA A 46 9.43 -3.32 1.75
N GLN A 47 9.35 -4.58 1.32
CA GLN A 47 10.27 -5.62 1.74
C GLN A 47 11.45 -5.79 0.78
N GLY A 48 11.55 -4.92 -0.21
CA GLY A 48 12.64 -4.95 -1.15
C GLY A 48 12.47 -5.93 -2.30
N ALA A 49 11.30 -6.54 -2.42
CA ALA A 49 11.03 -7.47 -3.50
C ALA A 49 10.51 -6.73 -4.72
N GLU A 50 10.95 -7.15 -5.89
CA GLU A 50 10.46 -6.58 -7.14
C GLU A 50 9.32 -7.41 -7.67
N GLN A 51 8.24 -6.75 -8.03
CA GLN A 51 7.08 -7.40 -8.64
C GLN A 51 6.51 -6.49 -9.72
N GLU A 52 5.79 -7.09 -10.64
CA GLU A 52 5.09 -6.32 -11.65
C GLU A 52 3.90 -5.62 -11.02
N GLU A 53 3.68 -4.39 -11.45
CA GLU A 53 2.50 -3.65 -11.03
C GLU A 53 1.26 -4.37 -11.54
N PRO A 54 0.23 -4.54 -10.68
CA PRO A 54 -0.96 -5.28 -11.11
C PRO A 54 -1.72 -4.57 -12.21
N LYS A 55 -2.36 -5.36 -13.04
CA LYS A 55 -3.18 -4.83 -14.13
C LYS A 55 -4.57 -4.49 -13.59
N ASN A 56 -5.28 -3.65 -14.37
CA ASN A 56 -6.56 -3.14 -13.94
C ASN A 56 -7.63 -4.23 -13.73
N GLY A 57 -7.51 -5.35 -14.44
CA GLY A 57 -8.53 -6.36 -14.38
C GLY A 57 -9.86 -5.78 -14.89
N ARG A 58 -10.92 -5.97 -14.10
CA ARG A 58 -12.24 -5.47 -14.45
C ARG A 58 -12.51 -4.04 -13.99
N ALA A 59 -11.61 -3.49 -13.19
CA ALA A 59 -11.81 -2.12 -12.70
C ALA A 59 -11.50 -1.12 -13.80
N SER A 60 -12.22 -0.01 -13.80
CA SER A 60 -11.98 1.02 -14.79
C SER A 60 -10.63 1.70 -14.55
N SER A 61 -10.08 2.31 -15.59
CA SER A 61 -8.82 3.04 -15.46
C SER A 61 -8.93 4.16 -14.43
N PHE A 62 -10.06 4.84 -14.40
CA PHE A 62 -10.28 5.92 -13.45
C PHE A 62 -10.25 5.40 -12.01
N ASP A 63 -10.96 4.30 -11.76
CA ASP A 63 -11.00 3.70 -10.43
C ASP A 63 -9.61 3.21 -10.00
N CYS A 64 -8.87 2.63 -10.94
CA CYS A 64 -7.52 2.16 -10.65
C CYS A 64 -6.61 3.32 -10.26
N VAL A 65 -6.73 4.45 -10.96
CA VAL A 65 -5.93 5.64 -10.64
C VAL A 65 -6.25 6.12 -9.23
N LEU A 66 -7.52 6.16 -8.86
CA LEU A 66 -7.92 6.59 -7.52
C LEU A 66 -7.34 5.66 -6.45
N ILE A 67 -7.45 4.37 -6.68
CA ILE A 67 -6.95 3.37 -5.73
C ILE A 67 -5.43 3.47 -5.58
N ARG A 68 -4.72 3.54 -6.70
CA ARG A 68 -3.26 3.68 -6.67
C ARG A 68 -2.84 4.94 -5.95
N SER A 69 -3.52 6.04 -6.24
CA SER A 69 -3.19 7.33 -5.60
C SER A 69 -3.36 7.27 -4.10
N TYR A 70 -4.46 6.69 -3.64
CA TYR A 70 -4.73 6.58 -2.22
C TYR A 70 -3.71 5.67 -1.53
N LEU A 71 -3.51 4.47 -2.07
CA LEU A 71 -2.61 3.51 -1.44
C LEU A 71 -1.15 3.97 -1.49
N THR A 72 -0.75 4.61 -2.58
CA THR A 72 0.61 5.14 -2.68
C THR A 72 0.84 6.27 -1.69
N LYS A 73 -0.16 7.14 -1.53
CA LYS A 73 -0.05 8.21 -0.54
C LYS A 73 0.05 7.64 0.87
N LEU A 74 -0.78 6.65 1.17
CA LEU A 74 -0.73 5.99 2.47
C LEU A 74 0.63 5.35 2.70
N TYR A 75 1.17 4.70 1.67
CA TYR A 75 2.49 4.09 1.73
C TYR A 75 3.56 5.12 2.06
N ARG A 76 3.54 6.24 1.36
CA ARG A 76 4.51 7.31 1.60
C ARG A 76 4.37 7.89 2.99
N ASP A 77 3.14 8.17 3.40
CA ASP A 77 2.89 8.80 4.69
C ASP A 77 3.35 7.91 5.84
N MET A 78 3.21 6.60 5.71
CA MET A 78 3.49 5.70 6.81
C MET A 78 4.87 5.04 6.75
N LEU A 79 5.42 4.89 5.54
CA LEU A 79 6.67 4.17 5.37
C LEU A 79 7.82 5.04 4.86
N ASP A 80 7.51 6.09 4.09
CA ASP A 80 8.55 6.94 3.50
C ASP A 80 8.82 8.23 4.29
N THR A 81 7.87 8.67 5.11
CA THR A 81 8.05 9.93 5.86
C THR A 81 9.27 9.90 6.78
N ARG A 82 9.70 8.73 7.18
CA ARG A 82 10.85 8.59 8.05
C ARG A 82 12.13 9.10 7.40
N SER A 83 12.22 8.93 6.07
CA SER A 83 13.38 9.44 5.34
C SER A 83 13.46 10.95 5.44
N ASP A 84 12.33 11.60 5.31
CA ASP A 84 12.27 13.06 5.40
C ASP A 84 12.66 13.55 6.77
N GLN A 85 12.22 12.84 7.80
CA GLN A 85 12.52 13.24 9.17
C GLN A 85 13.98 13.03 9.51
N ALA A 86 14.60 12.04 8.89
CA ALA A 86 16.00 11.76 9.12
C ALA A 86 16.91 12.81 8.49
N ALA A 87 16.42 13.47 7.48
CA ALA A 87 17.19 14.53 6.85
C ALA A 87 17.17 15.76 7.71
#